data_b2170c34870a2a997489f00f0f623e73
#
_entry.id   b2170c34870a2a997489f00f0f623e73
#
_cell.length_a   1.000
_cell.length_b   1.000
_cell.length_c   1.000
_cell.angle_alpha   90.00
_cell.angle_beta   90.00
_cell.angle_gamma   90.00
#
_symmetry.space_group_name_H-M   'P 1'
#
loop_
_entity.id
_entity.type
_entity.pdbx_description
1 polymer ?
#
loop_
_entity_poly.entity_id
_entity_poly.type
_entity_poly.pdbx_seq_one_letter_code
_entity_poly.pdbx_strand_id
1 'polypeptide(L)'
;MGWDLIVTMDDATNEHYSMFFVDEEGTQSSFQGVQEVIETRGLFSAFYSDRGSHYWTTQEAGGKVDKVNLTQFGRAMKHLGIGMIAAYSPEARGRSERAFAIHQGRLPKELALAGITDMETANRYLRDVYRLAFNGEFAQPPLEDGSAFVPFLGGSLKDILCEQFERTVSKDNCVRFEGLTLQIPSDRHRCHYVKAKVHVHRYQDGTLAVFHGPRQLAAYDAQGTYKQPEIKDAA
;
A
#
# COMPACT_ATOMS: atom_id res chain seq x y z
N MET A 1 14.47 4.10 -19.76
CA MET A 1 13.75 3.44 -18.67
C MET A 1 13.07 4.56 -17.89
N GLY A 2 11.77 4.55 -17.73
CA GLY A 2 11.03 5.54 -16.94
C GLY A 2 10.69 4.93 -15.59
N TRP A 3 10.64 5.73 -14.53
CA TRP A 3 10.10 5.36 -13.23
C TRP A 3 8.77 6.07 -13.04
N ASP A 4 7.83 5.42 -12.39
CA ASP A 4 6.57 6.04 -11.99
C ASP A 4 6.74 6.73 -10.64
N LEU A 5 6.24 7.95 -10.53
CA LEU A 5 6.29 8.74 -9.31
C LEU A 5 4.98 8.57 -8.53
N ILE A 6 5.08 8.04 -7.33
CA ILE A 6 3.95 7.93 -6.40
C ILE A 6 3.97 9.12 -5.45
N VAL A 7 2.84 9.79 -5.31
CA VAL A 7 2.67 10.92 -4.39
C VAL A 7 1.37 10.74 -3.61
N THR A 8 1.47 10.80 -2.29
CA THR A 8 0.30 10.91 -1.41
C THR A 8 0.30 12.28 -0.75
N MET A 9 -0.72 13.08 -1.04
CA MET A 9 -0.80 14.47 -0.60
C MET A 9 -2.12 14.77 0.11
N ASP A 10 -2.10 15.77 0.96
CA ASP A 10 -3.31 16.32 1.55
C ASP A 10 -4.00 17.27 0.57
N ASP A 11 -5.29 17.03 0.32
CA ASP A 11 -6.07 17.89 -0.56
C ASP A 11 -6.37 19.26 0.04
N ALA A 12 -6.37 19.40 1.36
CA ALA A 12 -6.64 20.68 2.01
C ALA A 12 -5.43 21.62 1.98
N THR A 13 -4.23 21.10 2.26
CA THR A 13 -3.01 21.89 2.45
C THR A 13 -2.01 21.80 1.33
N ASN A 14 -2.18 20.89 0.37
CA ASN A 14 -1.18 20.48 -0.65
C ASN A 14 0.10 19.86 -0.04
N GLU A 15 0.15 19.57 1.25
CA GLU A 15 1.30 18.91 1.88
C GLU A 15 1.49 17.50 1.33
N HIS A 16 2.70 17.16 0.89
CA HIS A 16 3.06 15.83 0.44
C HIS A 16 3.54 14.99 1.63
N TYR A 17 2.79 13.96 1.96
CA TYR A 17 3.09 13.06 3.09
C TYR A 17 4.03 11.93 2.69
N SER A 18 3.85 11.40 1.47
CA SER A 18 4.69 10.33 0.92
C SER A 18 5.04 10.65 -0.53
N MET A 19 6.29 10.36 -0.92
CA MET A 19 6.77 10.58 -2.28
C MET A 19 7.94 9.66 -2.60
N PHE A 20 7.79 8.81 -3.62
CA PHE A 20 8.84 7.87 -4.05
C PHE A 20 8.62 7.40 -5.48
N PHE A 21 9.70 6.91 -6.12
CA PHE A 21 9.67 6.25 -7.41
C PHE A 21 9.50 4.74 -7.27
N VAL A 22 8.86 4.15 -8.26
CA VAL A 22 8.74 2.70 -8.49
C VAL A 22 8.96 2.40 -9.96
N ASP A 23 9.19 1.12 -10.29
CA ASP A 23 9.26 0.68 -11.68
C ASP A 23 7.90 0.78 -12.38
N GLU A 24 6.82 0.49 -11.67
CA GLU A 24 5.44 0.54 -12.19
C GLU A 24 4.46 0.82 -11.05
N GLU A 25 3.52 1.76 -11.29
CA GLU A 25 2.42 2.05 -10.36
C GLU A 25 1.46 0.87 -10.27
N GLY A 26 0.99 0.56 -9.04
CA GLY A 26 0.03 -0.49 -8.82
C GLY A 26 -0.43 -0.62 -7.37
N THR A 27 -1.02 -1.76 -7.04
CA THR A 27 -1.57 -2.01 -5.70
C THR A 27 -0.50 -1.91 -4.61
N GLN A 28 0.70 -2.45 -4.85
CA GLN A 28 1.77 -2.48 -3.84
C GLN A 28 2.33 -1.09 -3.56
N SER A 29 2.60 -0.30 -4.60
CA SER A 29 3.06 1.09 -4.43
C SER A 29 2.00 1.96 -3.75
N SER A 30 0.72 1.73 -4.06
CA SER A 30 -0.39 2.42 -3.38
C SER A 30 -0.49 2.04 -1.89
N PHE A 31 -0.25 0.77 -1.54
CA PHE A 31 -0.16 0.36 -0.14
C PHE A 31 1.01 1.03 0.58
N GLN A 32 2.18 1.10 -0.05
CA GLN A 32 3.34 1.79 0.52
C GLN A 32 3.03 3.26 0.81
N GLY A 33 2.44 3.99 -0.15
CA GLY A 33 2.08 5.39 0.04
C GLY A 33 1.14 5.61 1.22
N VAL A 34 0.10 4.78 1.35
CA VAL A 34 -0.84 4.84 2.49
C VAL A 34 -0.16 4.41 3.79
N GLN A 35 0.71 3.41 3.77
CA GLN A 35 1.45 2.97 4.95
C GLN A 35 2.30 4.10 5.53
N GLU A 36 3.08 4.79 4.69
CA GLU A 36 3.91 5.93 5.10
C GLU A 36 3.09 7.05 5.75
N VAL A 37 1.88 7.33 5.22
CA VAL A 37 0.97 8.31 5.82
C VAL A 37 0.49 7.85 7.19
N ILE A 38 0.00 6.61 7.30
CA ILE A 38 -0.55 6.11 8.57
C ILE A 38 0.52 6.02 9.65
N GLU A 39 1.74 5.59 9.31
CA GLU A 39 2.86 5.48 10.25
C GLU A 39 3.35 6.85 10.76
N THR A 40 3.25 7.89 9.94
CA THR A 40 3.75 9.24 10.28
C THR A 40 2.69 10.18 10.83
N ARG A 41 1.42 10.03 10.40
CA ARG A 41 0.32 10.95 10.75
C ARG A 41 -0.84 10.26 11.45
N GLY A 42 -1.07 8.97 11.18
CA GLY A 42 -2.23 8.22 11.63
C GLY A 42 -3.26 7.96 10.53
N LEU A 43 -4.40 7.39 10.92
CA LEU A 43 -5.52 7.15 10.02
C LEU A 43 -6.19 8.48 9.62
N PHE A 44 -6.58 8.56 8.36
CA PHE A 44 -7.31 9.68 7.76
C PHE A 44 -8.71 9.25 7.32
N SER A 45 -9.61 10.20 7.11
CA SER A 45 -11.04 9.89 6.87
C SER A 45 -11.35 9.39 5.46
N ALA A 46 -10.68 9.90 4.42
CA ALA A 46 -10.97 9.52 3.04
C ALA A 46 -9.73 9.57 2.14
N PHE A 47 -9.71 8.65 1.17
CA PHE A 47 -8.72 8.56 0.10
C PHE A 47 -9.36 8.92 -1.23
N TYR A 48 -8.81 9.93 -1.88
CA TYR A 48 -9.26 10.43 -3.17
C TYR A 48 -8.32 9.92 -4.27
N SER A 49 -8.86 9.21 -5.27
CA SER A 49 -8.04 8.65 -6.34
C SER A 49 -8.70 8.81 -7.71
N ASP A 50 -7.93 8.62 -8.77
CA ASP A 50 -8.49 8.35 -10.07
C ASP A 50 -9.21 6.99 -10.10
N ARG A 51 -9.66 6.60 -11.29
CA ARG A 51 -10.37 5.34 -11.50
C ARG A 51 -9.44 4.23 -12.02
N GLY A 52 -8.18 4.26 -11.62
CA GLY A 52 -7.22 3.20 -11.93
C GLY A 52 -7.71 1.84 -11.46
N SER A 53 -7.38 0.78 -12.22
CA SER A 53 -7.86 -0.59 -11.96
C SER A 53 -7.36 -1.19 -10.64
N HIS A 54 -6.27 -0.70 -10.09
CA HIS A 54 -5.76 -1.10 -8.77
C HIS A 54 -6.55 -0.45 -7.62
N TYR A 55 -7.20 0.71 -7.86
CA TYR A 55 -8.09 1.36 -6.89
C TYR A 55 -9.53 0.87 -7.00
N TRP A 56 -10.03 0.71 -8.23
CA TRP A 56 -11.45 0.48 -8.48
C TRP A 56 -11.70 -0.63 -9.47
N THR A 57 -12.71 -1.45 -9.18
CA THR A 57 -13.32 -2.33 -10.18
C THR A 57 -14.33 -1.54 -10.99
N THR A 58 -14.28 -1.66 -12.33
CA THR A 58 -15.26 -1.07 -13.24
C THR A 58 -15.79 -2.15 -14.17
N GLN A 59 -17.09 -2.18 -14.43
CA GLN A 59 -17.69 -3.17 -15.34
C GLN A 59 -17.34 -2.87 -16.81
N GLU A 60 -17.22 -1.58 -17.14
CA GLU A 60 -16.86 -1.11 -18.48
C GLU A 60 -15.79 -0.02 -18.37
N ALA A 61 -14.92 0.06 -19.36
CA ALA A 61 -13.89 1.10 -19.43
C ALA A 61 -14.53 2.50 -19.39
N GLY A 62 -14.11 3.33 -18.42
CA GLY A 62 -14.67 4.66 -18.20
C GLY A 62 -16.02 4.71 -17.49
N GLY A 63 -16.60 3.56 -17.13
CA GLY A 63 -17.88 3.42 -16.44
C GLY A 63 -17.86 3.86 -14.97
N LYS A 64 -18.99 3.65 -14.29
CA LYS A 64 -19.09 3.88 -12.85
C LYS A 64 -18.28 2.83 -12.09
N VAL A 65 -17.64 3.26 -11.00
CA VAL A 65 -16.89 2.35 -10.12
C VAL A 65 -17.85 1.42 -9.37
N ASP A 66 -17.46 0.15 -9.24
CA ASP A 66 -18.15 -0.82 -8.42
C ASP A 66 -17.70 -0.64 -6.95
N LYS A 67 -18.64 -0.34 -6.07
CA LYS A 67 -18.40 -0.17 -4.63
C LYS A 67 -18.63 -1.45 -3.83
N VAL A 68 -19.09 -2.52 -4.46
CA VAL A 68 -19.37 -3.81 -3.84
C VAL A 68 -18.21 -4.78 -4.05
N ASN A 69 -17.77 -4.94 -5.31
CA ASN A 69 -16.64 -5.79 -5.66
C ASN A 69 -15.34 -4.99 -5.54
N LEU A 70 -14.78 -5.02 -4.35
CA LEU A 70 -13.59 -4.21 -4.01
C LEU A 70 -12.31 -4.83 -4.61
N THR A 71 -11.41 -3.96 -5.05
CA THR A 71 -10.01 -4.33 -5.31
C THR A 71 -9.29 -4.69 -4.02
N GLN A 72 -8.06 -5.18 -4.10
CA GLN A 72 -7.23 -5.42 -2.91
C GLN A 72 -6.99 -4.13 -2.12
N PHE A 73 -6.77 -3.01 -2.82
CA PHE A 73 -6.63 -1.70 -2.20
C PHE A 73 -7.94 -1.27 -1.52
N GLY A 74 -9.07 -1.37 -2.21
CA GLY A 74 -10.39 -1.03 -1.65
C GLY A 74 -10.75 -1.88 -0.43
N ARG A 75 -10.39 -3.18 -0.42
CA ARG A 75 -10.53 -4.06 0.74
C ARG A 75 -9.75 -3.53 1.95
N ALA A 76 -8.49 -3.13 1.75
CA ALA A 76 -7.64 -2.61 2.82
C ALA A 76 -8.17 -1.28 3.37
N MET A 77 -8.56 -0.34 2.51
CA MET A 77 -9.17 0.94 2.94
C MET A 77 -10.44 0.71 3.76
N LYS A 78 -11.32 -0.18 3.30
CA LYS A 78 -12.52 -0.55 4.05
C LYS A 78 -12.20 -1.15 5.41
N HIS A 79 -11.17 -1.99 5.51
CA HIS A 79 -10.73 -2.57 6.78
C HIS A 79 -10.24 -1.50 7.76
N LEU A 80 -9.53 -0.49 7.24
CA LEU A 80 -9.02 0.64 8.03
C LEU A 80 -10.08 1.70 8.35
N GLY A 81 -11.30 1.57 7.80
CA GLY A 81 -12.36 2.57 7.97
C GLY A 81 -12.14 3.83 7.13
N ILE A 82 -11.23 3.79 6.15
CA ILE A 82 -10.94 4.91 5.25
C ILE A 82 -11.93 4.89 4.09
N GLY A 83 -12.68 5.99 3.92
CA GLY A 83 -13.60 6.18 2.80
C GLY A 83 -12.84 6.31 1.47
N MET A 84 -13.33 5.70 0.38
CA MET A 84 -12.75 5.88 -0.94
C MET A 84 -13.65 6.75 -1.82
N ILE A 85 -13.05 7.75 -2.49
CA ILE A 85 -13.73 8.71 -3.37
C ILE A 85 -13.09 8.65 -4.75
N ALA A 86 -13.87 8.26 -5.76
CA ALA A 86 -13.41 8.21 -7.15
C ALA A 86 -13.54 9.58 -7.83
N ALA A 87 -12.51 10.06 -8.45
CA ALA A 87 -12.54 11.28 -9.26
C ALA A 87 -13.18 11.00 -10.63
N TYR A 88 -14.26 11.71 -10.94
CA TYR A 88 -14.97 11.58 -12.22
C TYR A 88 -14.68 12.73 -13.20
N SER A 89 -14.06 13.79 -12.75
CA SER A 89 -13.74 14.93 -13.60
C SER A 89 -12.30 15.43 -13.40
N PRO A 90 -11.71 16.10 -14.40
CA PRO A 90 -10.40 16.74 -14.26
C PRO A 90 -10.35 17.76 -13.12
N GLU A 91 -11.44 18.53 -12.92
CA GLU A 91 -11.52 19.55 -11.87
C GLU A 91 -11.38 18.91 -10.49
N ALA A 92 -11.92 17.70 -10.35
CA ALA A 92 -11.80 16.90 -9.12
C ALA A 92 -10.34 16.48 -8.81
N ARG A 93 -9.43 16.55 -9.79
CA ARG A 93 -8.00 16.22 -9.67
C ARG A 93 -7.08 17.43 -9.82
N GLY A 94 -7.63 18.61 -9.99
CA GLY A 94 -6.86 19.81 -10.38
C GLY A 94 -5.67 20.13 -9.48
N ARG A 95 -5.71 19.77 -8.20
CA ARG A 95 -4.59 19.96 -7.26
C ARG A 95 -3.47 18.94 -7.51
N SER A 96 -3.81 17.65 -7.59
CA SER A 96 -2.82 16.62 -7.88
C SER A 96 -2.21 16.80 -9.29
N GLU A 97 -3.01 17.10 -10.31
CA GLU A 97 -2.51 17.35 -11.66
C GLU A 97 -1.54 18.55 -11.70
N ARG A 98 -1.83 19.62 -10.97
CA ARG A 98 -0.94 20.78 -10.84
C ARG A 98 0.38 20.41 -10.15
N ALA A 99 0.31 19.64 -9.06
CA ALA A 99 1.49 19.16 -8.36
C ALA A 99 2.36 18.28 -9.30
N PHE A 100 1.74 17.32 -10.00
CA PHE A 100 2.45 16.48 -10.96
C PHE A 100 3.08 17.27 -12.11
N ALA A 101 2.40 18.32 -12.64
CA ALA A 101 2.99 19.18 -13.67
C ALA A 101 4.26 19.89 -13.16
N ILE A 102 4.27 20.34 -11.90
CA ILE A 102 5.47 20.93 -11.27
C ILE A 102 6.58 19.88 -11.15
N HIS A 103 6.26 18.69 -10.65
CA HIS A 103 7.25 17.61 -10.51
C HIS A 103 7.86 17.20 -11.84
N GLN A 104 7.06 17.05 -12.89
CA GLN A 104 7.53 16.72 -14.24
C GLN A 104 8.47 17.80 -14.81
N GLY A 105 8.21 19.05 -14.53
CA GLY A 105 9.04 20.17 -15.00
C GLY A 105 10.33 20.37 -14.22
N ARG A 106 10.35 20.01 -12.96
CA ARG A 106 11.41 20.34 -11.98
C ARG A 106 12.28 19.15 -11.60
N LEU A 107 11.65 18.03 -11.20
CA LEU A 107 12.35 16.90 -10.59
C LEU A 107 13.42 16.26 -11.46
N PRO A 108 13.23 16.04 -12.78
CA PRO A 108 14.30 15.49 -13.62
C PRO A 108 15.55 16.38 -13.66
N LYS A 109 15.37 17.70 -13.60
CA LYS A 109 16.48 18.65 -13.59
C LYS A 109 17.22 18.63 -12.26
N GLU A 110 16.51 18.56 -11.16
CA GLU A 110 17.10 18.48 -9.82
C GLU A 110 17.90 17.19 -9.62
N LEU A 111 17.35 16.05 -10.05
CA LEU A 111 18.05 14.77 -10.00
C LEU A 111 19.34 14.81 -10.86
N ALA A 112 19.26 15.38 -12.05
CA ALA A 112 20.42 15.53 -12.92
C ALA A 112 21.50 16.44 -12.30
N LEU A 113 21.11 17.57 -11.70
CA LEU A 113 22.03 18.47 -10.99
C LEU A 113 22.69 17.82 -9.78
N ALA A 114 21.95 16.95 -9.08
CA ALA A 114 22.46 16.17 -7.95
C ALA A 114 23.31 14.95 -8.39
N GLY A 115 23.41 14.67 -9.70
CA GLY A 115 24.13 13.50 -10.24
C GLY A 115 23.46 12.15 -9.90
N ILE A 116 22.16 12.14 -9.63
CA ILE A 116 21.41 10.95 -9.22
C ILE A 116 20.92 10.21 -10.46
N THR A 117 21.29 8.92 -10.57
CA THR A 117 20.98 8.08 -11.75
C THR A 117 20.29 6.75 -11.42
N ASP A 118 20.21 6.39 -10.14
CA ASP A 118 19.53 5.19 -9.67
C ASP A 118 18.32 5.50 -8.79
N MET A 119 17.36 4.58 -8.76
CA MET A 119 16.08 4.77 -8.08
C MET A 119 16.24 4.82 -6.55
N GLU A 120 17.14 4.04 -5.98
CA GLU A 120 17.33 4.00 -4.52
C GLU A 120 17.82 5.35 -4.01
N THR A 121 18.85 5.92 -4.67
CA THR A 121 19.38 7.25 -4.35
C THR A 121 18.34 8.33 -4.63
N ALA A 122 17.55 8.21 -5.72
CA ALA A 122 16.45 9.13 -6.03
C ALA A 122 15.38 9.11 -4.93
N ASN A 123 14.98 7.94 -4.46
CA ASN A 123 13.99 7.80 -3.38
C ASN A 123 14.49 8.39 -2.05
N ARG A 124 15.76 8.24 -1.75
CA ARG A 124 16.38 8.89 -0.59
C ARG A 124 16.35 10.41 -0.72
N TYR A 125 16.70 10.93 -1.91
CA TYR A 125 16.66 12.37 -2.20
C TYR A 125 15.23 12.91 -2.11
N LEU A 126 14.24 12.20 -2.65
CA LEU A 126 12.82 12.59 -2.53
C LEU A 126 12.37 12.71 -1.09
N ARG A 127 12.69 11.72 -0.26
CA ARG A 127 12.29 11.68 1.14
C ARG A 127 12.99 12.74 1.99
N ASP A 128 14.31 12.89 1.83
CA ASP A 128 15.14 13.62 2.76
C ASP A 128 15.35 15.10 2.35
N VAL A 129 15.16 15.43 1.07
CA VAL A 129 15.43 16.77 0.51
C VAL A 129 14.24 17.33 -0.26
N TYR A 130 13.87 16.71 -1.37
CA TYR A 130 12.94 17.31 -2.32
C TYR A 130 11.53 17.53 -1.73
N ARG A 131 10.95 16.52 -1.11
CA ARG A 131 9.61 16.61 -0.51
C ARG A 131 9.54 17.69 0.56
N LEU A 132 10.57 17.80 1.41
CA LEU A 132 10.63 18.81 2.45
C LEU A 132 10.71 20.23 1.87
N ALA A 133 11.57 20.43 0.85
CA ALA A 133 11.68 21.69 0.16
C ALA A 133 10.40 22.06 -0.58
N PHE A 134 9.77 21.08 -1.25
CA PHE A 134 8.51 21.26 -1.95
C PHE A 134 7.39 21.67 -0.99
N ASN A 135 7.24 20.99 0.13
CA ASN A 135 6.24 21.34 1.14
C ASN A 135 6.49 22.74 1.71
N GLY A 136 7.75 23.11 1.97
CA GLY A 136 8.09 24.46 2.43
C GLY A 136 7.71 25.57 1.44
N GLU A 137 7.68 25.27 0.13
CA GLU A 137 7.37 26.23 -0.93
C GLU A 137 5.87 26.27 -1.27
N PHE A 138 5.18 25.11 -1.27
CA PHE A 138 3.83 24.96 -1.85
C PHE A 138 2.74 24.56 -0.85
N ALA A 139 3.08 24.04 0.33
CA ALA A 139 2.07 23.73 1.32
C ALA A 139 1.45 25.01 1.88
N GLN A 140 0.16 24.95 2.17
CA GLN A 140 -0.63 26.06 2.72
C GLN A 140 -1.22 25.65 4.09
N PRO A 141 -1.44 26.59 4.97
CA PRO A 141 -2.13 26.29 6.21
C PRO A 141 -3.55 25.79 5.94
N PRO A 142 -4.09 24.87 6.77
CA PRO A 142 -5.46 24.42 6.64
C PRO A 142 -6.43 25.58 6.89
N LEU A 143 -7.63 25.50 6.28
CA LEU A 143 -8.68 26.52 6.46
C LEU A 143 -9.28 26.46 7.88
N GLU A 144 -9.29 25.29 8.49
CA GLU A 144 -9.80 25.05 9.83
C GLU A 144 -8.68 24.52 10.73
N ASP A 145 -8.69 24.95 11.98
CA ASP A 145 -7.73 24.47 12.98
C ASP A 145 -7.99 23.00 13.35
N GLY A 146 -6.94 22.28 13.64
CA GLY A 146 -6.99 20.89 14.09
C GLY A 146 -6.50 19.88 13.05
N SER A 147 -6.64 18.61 13.41
CA SER A 147 -6.23 17.50 12.57
C SER A 147 -7.31 16.42 12.55
N ALA A 148 -7.66 15.94 11.37
CA ALA A 148 -8.58 14.80 11.21
C ALA A 148 -7.86 13.44 11.31
N PHE A 149 -6.55 13.41 11.50
CA PHE A 149 -5.81 12.18 11.72
C PHE A 149 -6.05 11.61 13.10
N VAL A 150 -6.23 10.29 13.18
CA VAL A 150 -6.36 9.57 14.45
C VAL A 150 -5.29 8.49 14.56
N PRO A 151 -4.75 8.21 15.76
CA PRO A 151 -3.75 7.15 15.92
C PRO A 151 -4.27 5.79 15.43
N PHE A 152 -3.43 5.04 14.72
CA PHE A 152 -3.71 3.65 14.41
C PHE A 152 -3.37 2.79 15.62
N LEU A 153 -4.40 2.25 16.28
CA LEU A 153 -4.28 1.40 17.48
C LEU A 153 -4.59 -0.08 17.15
N GLY A 154 -4.67 -0.42 15.86
CA GLY A 154 -4.95 -1.78 15.40
C GLY A 154 -3.77 -2.73 15.53
N GLY A 155 -3.91 -3.95 14.97
CA GLY A 155 -2.85 -4.94 14.89
C GLY A 155 -1.73 -4.56 13.91
N SER A 156 -1.21 -5.53 13.18
CA SER A 156 -0.18 -5.28 12.18
C SER A 156 -0.74 -4.54 10.96
N LEU A 157 -0.30 -3.31 10.72
CA LEU A 157 -0.66 -2.53 9.52
C LEU A 157 -0.21 -3.27 8.25
N LYS A 158 0.96 -3.95 8.29
CA LYS A 158 1.47 -4.79 7.20
C LYS A 158 0.47 -5.89 6.80
N ASP A 159 -0.23 -6.50 7.76
CA ASP A 159 -1.20 -7.57 7.49
C ASP A 159 -2.52 -7.06 6.89
N ILE A 160 -2.77 -5.75 6.96
CA ILE A 160 -3.90 -5.08 6.34
C ILE A 160 -3.53 -4.57 4.95
N LEU A 161 -2.40 -3.85 4.83
CA LEU A 161 -1.86 -3.27 3.60
C LEU A 161 -1.00 -4.30 2.83
N CYS A 162 -1.62 -5.43 2.49
CA CYS A 162 -1.08 -6.50 1.67
C CYS A 162 -2.17 -7.07 0.78
N GLU A 163 -1.82 -7.84 -0.21
CA GLU A 163 -2.81 -8.57 -0.99
C GLU A 163 -3.23 -9.83 -0.26
N GLN A 164 -4.52 -10.14 -0.24
CA GLN A 164 -5.08 -11.29 0.46
C GLN A 164 -5.88 -12.18 -0.50
N PHE A 165 -5.57 -13.47 -0.51
CA PHE A 165 -6.17 -14.44 -1.40
C PHE A 165 -6.75 -15.62 -0.61
N GLU A 166 -8.07 -15.82 -0.68
CA GLU A 166 -8.70 -17.00 -0.09
C GLU A 166 -8.24 -18.27 -0.82
N ARG A 167 -7.82 -19.27 -0.08
CA ARG A 167 -7.41 -20.59 -0.57
C ARG A 167 -7.97 -21.68 0.32
N THR A 168 -8.11 -22.88 -0.23
CA THR A 168 -8.49 -24.08 0.54
C THR A 168 -7.26 -24.96 0.72
N VAL A 169 -7.03 -25.39 1.95
CA VAL A 169 -5.92 -26.28 2.27
C VAL A 169 -6.16 -27.66 1.70
N SER A 170 -5.19 -28.20 0.95
CA SER A 170 -5.24 -29.52 0.32
C SER A 170 -5.02 -30.67 1.32
N LYS A 171 -5.17 -31.93 0.85
CA LYS A 171 -5.06 -33.13 1.68
C LYS A 171 -3.67 -33.32 2.30
N ASP A 172 -2.64 -32.76 1.66
CA ASP A 172 -1.24 -32.78 2.12
C ASP A 172 -0.91 -31.65 3.11
N ASN A 173 -1.93 -30.97 3.64
CA ASN A 173 -1.81 -29.81 4.53
C ASN A 173 -1.04 -28.64 3.91
N CYS A 174 -1.10 -28.50 2.58
CA CYS A 174 -0.47 -27.42 1.84
C CYS A 174 -1.48 -26.45 1.22
N VAL A 175 -1.02 -25.25 0.92
CA VAL A 175 -1.74 -24.25 0.12
C VAL A 175 -1.01 -24.05 -1.19
N ARG A 176 -1.74 -24.13 -2.32
CA ARG A 176 -1.19 -23.82 -3.64
C ARG A 176 -1.44 -22.35 -3.95
N PHE A 177 -0.36 -21.64 -4.27
CA PHE A 177 -0.41 -20.21 -4.55
C PHE A 177 0.64 -19.83 -5.60
N GLU A 178 0.23 -19.38 -6.77
CA GLU A 178 1.09 -18.89 -7.87
C GLU A 178 2.26 -19.84 -8.20
N GLY A 179 1.97 -21.12 -8.33
CA GLY A 179 2.98 -22.15 -8.61
C GLY A 179 3.77 -22.64 -7.40
N LEU A 180 3.63 -21.97 -6.26
CA LEU A 180 4.28 -22.36 -5.00
C LEU A 180 3.43 -23.38 -4.22
N THR A 181 4.09 -24.14 -3.38
CA THR A 181 3.48 -25.07 -2.42
C THR A 181 3.86 -24.65 -1.01
N LEU A 182 2.90 -24.04 -0.31
CA LEU A 182 3.09 -23.50 1.02
C LEU A 182 2.65 -24.56 2.05
N GLN A 183 3.61 -25.25 2.66
CA GLN A 183 3.36 -26.27 3.68
C GLN A 183 3.00 -25.61 5.01
N ILE A 184 1.81 -25.91 5.56
CA ILE A 184 1.41 -25.43 6.87
C ILE A 184 2.00 -26.39 7.91
N PRO A 185 2.86 -25.94 8.85
CA PRO A 185 3.37 -26.77 9.91
C PRO A 185 2.25 -27.19 10.88
N SER A 186 2.39 -28.36 11.51
CA SER A 186 1.55 -28.71 12.63
C SER A 186 1.83 -27.80 13.82
N ASP A 187 0.80 -27.48 14.58
CA ASP A 187 0.95 -26.71 15.80
C ASP A 187 0.25 -27.37 17.00
N ARG A 188 0.47 -26.84 18.20
CA ARG A 188 -0.11 -27.37 19.45
C ARG A 188 -1.63 -27.28 19.50
N HIS A 189 -2.28 -26.48 18.63
CA HIS A 189 -3.72 -26.30 18.65
C HIS A 189 -4.43 -27.20 17.65
N ARG A 190 -3.73 -27.56 16.55
CA ARG A 190 -4.33 -28.36 15.48
C ARG A 190 -3.25 -29.10 14.69
N CYS A 191 -3.42 -30.43 14.54
CA CYS A 191 -2.48 -31.25 13.79
C CYS A 191 -2.45 -30.94 12.30
N HIS A 192 -3.59 -30.54 11.71
CA HIS A 192 -3.70 -30.18 10.28
C HIS A 192 -4.86 -29.24 10.04
N TYR A 193 -4.78 -28.51 8.91
CA TYR A 193 -5.80 -27.55 8.43
C TYR A 193 -6.52 -28.03 7.17
N VAL A 194 -6.42 -29.32 6.82
CA VAL A 194 -7.03 -29.90 5.60
C VAL A 194 -8.47 -29.47 5.44
N LYS A 195 -8.82 -29.02 4.21
CA LYS A 195 -10.14 -28.45 3.82
C LYS A 195 -10.52 -27.12 4.50
N ALA A 196 -9.69 -26.56 5.37
CA ALA A 196 -9.95 -25.24 5.92
C ALA A 196 -9.77 -24.16 4.83
N LYS A 197 -10.57 -23.10 4.93
CA LYS A 197 -10.35 -21.85 4.18
C LYS A 197 -9.31 -21.02 4.93
N VAL A 198 -8.31 -20.57 4.22
CA VAL A 198 -7.21 -19.74 4.73
C VAL A 198 -6.99 -18.56 3.80
N HIS A 199 -6.34 -17.52 4.28
CA HIS A 199 -5.90 -16.40 3.46
C HIS A 199 -4.39 -16.44 3.30
N VAL A 200 -3.93 -16.37 2.05
CA VAL A 200 -2.52 -16.12 1.74
C VAL A 200 -2.37 -14.62 1.65
N HIS A 201 -1.52 -14.05 2.49
CA HIS A 201 -1.09 -12.65 2.42
C HIS A 201 0.18 -12.57 1.58
N ARG A 202 0.19 -11.70 0.58
CA ARG A 202 1.38 -11.34 -0.20
C ARG A 202 1.77 -9.92 0.16
N TYR A 203 2.93 -9.77 0.76
CA TYR A 203 3.46 -8.48 1.21
C TYR A 203 4.22 -7.76 0.10
N GLN A 204 4.50 -6.47 0.33
CA GLN A 204 5.21 -5.60 -0.62
C GLN A 204 6.62 -6.10 -0.96
N ASP A 205 7.29 -6.75 -0.02
CA ASP A 205 8.61 -7.37 -0.19
C ASP A 205 8.58 -8.75 -0.86
N GLY A 206 7.41 -9.17 -1.37
CA GLY A 206 7.19 -10.48 -1.99
C GLY A 206 7.08 -11.64 -1.01
N THR A 207 7.31 -11.42 0.29
CA THR A 207 7.14 -12.49 1.29
C THR A 207 5.67 -12.87 1.44
N LEU A 208 5.43 -14.10 1.92
CA LEU A 208 4.09 -14.65 2.05
C LEU A 208 3.80 -15.06 3.49
N ALA A 209 2.53 -15.03 3.86
CA ALA A 209 2.06 -15.65 5.10
C ALA A 209 0.70 -16.32 4.89
N VAL A 210 0.42 -17.37 5.64
CA VAL A 210 -0.87 -18.06 5.63
C VAL A 210 -1.59 -17.80 6.93
N PHE A 211 -2.83 -17.34 6.83
CA PHE A 211 -3.69 -17.02 7.98
C PHE A 211 -4.96 -17.88 7.99
N HIS A 212 -5.37 -18.28 9.18
CA HIS A 212 -6.67 -18.88 9.43
C HIS A 212 -7.44 -17.99 10.42
N GLY A 213 -8.42 -17.25 9.92
CA GLY A 213 -9.00 -16.13 10.65
C GLY A 213 -7.92 -15.10 11.00
N PRO A 214 -7.86 -14.59 12.23
CA PRO A 214 -6.87 -13.60 12.63
C PRO A 214 -5.48 -14.18 12.92
N ARG A 215 -5.35 -15.52 12.88
CA ARG A 215 -4.14 -16.21 13.32
C ARG A 215 -3.22 -16.51 12.14
N GLN A 216 -1.99 -16.03 12.21
CA GLN A 216 -0.91 -16.44 11.31
C GLN A 216 -0.49 -17.88 11.62
N LEU A 217 -0.55 -18.76 10.62
CA LEU A 217 -0.17 -20.16 10.71
C LEU A 217 1.30 -20.37 10.34
N ALA A 218 1.76 -19.65 9.30
CA ALA A 218 3.11 -19.80 8.77
C ALA A 218 3.52 -18.55 7.98
N ALA A 219 4.83 -18.28 7.91
CA ALA A 219 5.43 -17.27 7.06
C ALA A 219 6.44 -17.92 6.10
N TYR A 220 6.63 -17.31 4.93
CA TYR A 220 7.48 -17.81 3.86
C TYR A 220 8.24 -16.66 3.20
N ASP A 221 9.38 -16.97 2.60
CA ASP A 221 10.04 -16.04 1.68
C ASP A 221 9.26 -15.94 0.34
N ALA A 222 9.76 -15.11 -0.57
CA ALA A 222 9.15 -14.92 -1.89
C ALA A 222 9.20 -16.18 -2.77
N GLN A 223 10.04 -17.17 -2.46
CA GLN A 223 10.17 -18.46 -3.12
C GLN A 223 9.30 -19.55 -2.50
N GLY A 224 8.55 -19.22 -1.44
CA GLY A 224 7.68 -20.16 -0.73
C GLY A 224 8.40 -21.05 0.29
N THR A 225 9.64 -20.71 0.64
CA THR A 225 10.39 -21.43 1.69
C THR A 225 9.89 -21.00 3.07
N TYR A 226 9.56 -21.97 3.92
CA TYR A 226 9.07 -21.71 5.27
C TYR A 226 10.10 -20.96 6.12
N LYS A 227 9.68 -19.86 6.74
CA LYS A 227 10.45 -19.10 7.72
C LYS A 227 10.07 -19.56 9.12
N GLN A 228 11.01 -20.12 9.85
CA GLN A 228 10.77 -20.42 11.26
C GLN A 228 10.48 -19.13 12.03
N PRO A 229 9.50 -19.13 12.95
CA PRO A 229 9.30 -18.00 13.84
C PRO A 229 10.59 -17.69 14.59
N GLU A 230 11.02 -16.44 14.60
CA GLU A 230 12.08 -16.01 15.52
C GLU A 230 11.59 -16.27 16.94
N ILE A 231 12.29 -17.12 17.66
CA ILE A 231 12.07 -17.27 19.09
C ILE A 231 12.53 -15.95 19.71
N LYS A 232 11.56 -15.05 19.99
CA LYS A 232 11.87 -13.92 20.86
C LYS A 232 12.10 -14.53 22.23
N ASP A 233 13.36 -14.64 22.63
CA ASP A 233 13.70 -14.91 24.02
C ASP A 233 12.96 -13.88 24.89
N ALA A 234 12.02 -14.40 25.69
CA ALA A 234 11.32 -13.58 26.66
C ALA A 234 12.35 -13.16 27.70
N ALA A 235 12.75 -11.88 27.66
CA ALA A 235 13.56 -11.26 28.71
C ALA A 235 12.64 -10.86 29.87
#